data_765c6ed6d20022a7f53ceaaa5319ec74
#
_entry.id   765c6ed6d20022a7f53ceaaa5319ec74
#
_cell.length_a   1.000
_cell.length_b   1.000
_cell.length_c   1.000
_cell.angle_alpha   90.00
_cell.angle_beta   90.00
_cell.angle_gamma   90.00
#
_symmetry.space_group_name_H-M   'P 1'
#
loop_
_entity.id
_entity.type
_entity.pdbx_description
1 polymer ?
#
loop_
_entity_poly.entity_id
_entity_poly.type
_entity_poly.pdbx_seq_one_letter_code
_entity_poly.pdbx_strand_id
1 'polypeptide(L)'
;MSIPGFGRDLAAKVLGAIGDPDRFQNGRQVLKTAGFDLNAERSGKSSERAVPVISKRGKADLRFALYQAALIASVKNRDFIEYYTEKLRGREREPGIKIKMRVKLAAKMLILAWTLMKKREPFDPSYLRAAGQAFSAGGRRER
;
A
#
# COMPACT_ATOMS: atom_id res chain seq x y z
N MET A 1 9.94 -10.52 9.01
CA MET A 1 8.78 -10.07 8.22
C MET A 1 8.60 -10.97 7.02
N SER A 2 7.44 -11.58 6.90
CA SER A 2 7.22 -12.64 5.92
C SER A 2 6.52 -12.17 4.64
N ILE A 3 6.34 -10.89 4.46
CA ILE A 3 5.67 -10.37 3.27
C ILE A 3 6.60 -10.51 2.08
N PRO A 4 6.12 -11.08 0.96
CA PRO A 4 6.96 -11.19 -0.23
C PRO A 4 7.49 -9.84 -0.66
N GLY A 5 8.76 -9.80 -1.03
CA GLY A 5 9.41 -8.56 -1.40
C GLY A 5 10.09 -7.84 -0.25
N PHE A 6 9.80 -8.25 0.99
CA PHE A 6 10.43 -7.62 2.15
C PHE A 6 11.71 -8.35 2.50
N GLY A 7 12.84 -7.74 2.19
CA GLY A 7 14.11 -8.23 2.66
C GLY A 7 14.43 -7.66 4.04
N ARG A 8 15.61 -7.94 4.51
CA ARG A 8 16.00 -7.49 5.84
C ARG A 8 16.00 -5.99 5.98
N ASP A 9 16.55 -5.31 5.00
CA ASP A 9 16.66 -3.86 5.09
C ASP A 9 15.30 -3.19 5.14
N LEU A 10 14.40 -3.62 4.26
CA LEU A 10 13.08 -3.04 4.25
C LEU A 10 12.33 -3.37 5.53
N ALA A 11 12.45 -4.60 5.99
CA ALA A 11 11.80 -4.98 7.24
C ALA A 11 12.26 -4.10 8.38
N ALA A 12 13.58 -3.85 8.45
CA ALA A 12 14.10 -2.99 9.50
C ALA A 12 13.58 -1.57 9.38
N LYS A 13 13.49 -1.04 8.16
CA LYS A 13 12.98 0.30 7.94
C LYS A 13 11.52 0.40 8.38
N VAL A 14 10.74 -0.60 8.02
CA VAL A 14 9.32 -0.58 8.35
C VAL A 14 9.12 -0.71 9.85
N LEU A 15 9.81 -1.64 10.46
CA LEU A 15 9.69 -1.83 11.90
C LEU A 15 10.10 -0.57 12.65
N GLY A 16 11.18 0.06 12.20
CA GLY A 16 11.62 1.30 12.83
C GLY A 16 10.65 2.45 12.65
N ALA A 17 10.06 2.54 11.47
CA ALA A 17 9.12 3.64 11.18
C ALA A 17 7.80 3.47 11.93
N ILE A 18 7.32 2.25 12.03
CA ILE A 18 6.04 2.01 12.70
C ILE A 18 6.21 2.01 14.21
N GLY A 19 7.28 1.39 14.71
CA GLY A 19 7.48 1.27 16.14
C GLY A 19 6.37 0.47 16.76
N ASP A 20 5.68 1.04 17.72
CA ASP A 20 4.54 0.40 18.34
C ASP A 20 3.35 0.48 17.40
N PRO A 21 2.87 -0.64 16.88
CA PRO A 21 1.77 -0.58 15.91
C PRO A 21 0.47 -0.03 16.52
N ASP A 22 0.34 -0.09 17.84
CA ASP A 22 -0.89 0.38 18.47
C ASP A 22 -0.97 1.90 18.58
N ARG A 23 0.09 2.61 18.28
CA ARG A 23 0.03 4.06 18.33
C ARG A 23 -0.70 4.68 17.15
N PHE A 24 -1.01 3.87 16.13
CA PHE A 24 -1.79 4.35 15.00
C PHE A 24 -3.23 3.92 15.15
N GLN A 25 -4.14 4.83 14.89
CA GLN A 25 -5.56 4.54 15.02
C GLN A 25 -6.13 3.91 13.76
N ASN A 26 -5.54 4.21 12.62
CA ASN A 26 -6.06 3.69 11.37
C ASN A 26 -4.95 3.67 10.32
N GLY A 27 -5.26 3.06 9.17
CA GLY A 27 -4.29 2.93 8.11
C GLY A 27 -3.83 4.24 7.54
N ARG A 28 -4.70 5.24 7.54
CA ARG A 28 -4.32 6.53 6.99
C ARG A 28 -3.13 7.11 7.75
N GLN A 29 -3.12 6.97 9.06
CA GLN A 29 -2.01 7.46 9.85
C GLN A 29 -0.73 6.71 9.52
N VAL A 30 -0.84 5.40 9.29
CA VAL A 30 0.32 4.60 8.94
C VAL A 30 0.90 5.07 7.60
N LEU A 31 0.03 5.36 6.64
CA LEU A 31 0.48 5.77 5.32
C LEU A 31 1.25 7.08 5.37
N LYS A 32 0.97 7.93 6.33
CA LYS A 32 1.70 9.19 6.45
C LYS A 32 3.18 8.98 6.75
N THR A 33 3.54 7.89 7.39
CA THR A 33 4.94 7.67 7.72
C THR A 33 5.82 7.57 6.48
N ALA A 34 5.26 7.09 5.37
CA ALA A 34 5.99 6.97 4.12
C ALA A 34 5.54 7.99 3.08
N GLY A 35 4.60 8.86 3.44
CA GLY A 35 4.13 9.87 2.51
C GLY A 35 3.19 9.33 1.45
N PHE A 36 2.52 8.23 1.73
CA PHE A 36 1.55 7.66 0.80
C PHE A 36 0.15 8.20 1.00
N ASP A 37 -0.07 9.01 2.01
CA ASP A 37 -1.39 9.61 2.19
C ASP A 37 -1.65 10.59 1.06
N LEU A 38 -2.92 10.77 0.74
CA LEU A 38 -3.29 11.62 -0.37
C LEU A 38 -3.09 13.08 -0.01
N ASN A 39 -2.72 13.86 -1.02
CA ASN A 39 -2.53 15.28 -0.83
C ASN A 39 -3.87 15.99 -0.92
N ALA A 40 -4.38 16.42 0.22
CA ALA A 40 -5.70 17.01 0.29
C ALA A 40 -5.78 18.35 -0.43
N GLU A 41 -4.66 18.97 -0.65
CA GLU A 41 -4.68 20.27 -1.32
C GLU A 41 -5.02 20.15 -2.79
N ARG A 42 -5.04 18.94 -3.29
CA ARG A 42 -5.38 18.75 -4.68
C ARG A 42 -6.87 18.76 -4.93
N SER A 43 -7.65 18.92 -3.89
CA SER A 43 -9.09 18.87 -4.06
C SER A 43 -9.60 20.23 -4.49
N GLY A 44 -9.21 20.72 -5.57
CA GLY A 44 -9.67 21.99 -6.05
C GLY A 44 -10.67 21.84 -7.14
N LYS A 45 -10.73 22.83 -7.97
CA LYS A 45 -11.72 22.89 -9.00
C LYS A 45 -11.66 21.76 -9.98
N SER A 46 -10.54 21.23 -10.28
CA SER A 46 -10.47 20.13 -11.24
C SER A 46 -10.43 18.80 -10.56
N SER A 47 -10.82 18.74 -9.31
CA SER A 47 -10.63 17.55 -8.52
C SER A 47 -11.35 16.34 -9.06
N GLU A 48 -12.45 16.54 -9.73
CA GLU A 48 -13.19 15.39 -10.21
C GLU A 48 -12.41 14.55 -11.18
N ARG A 49 -11.67 15.20 -12.04
CA ARG A 49 -10.89 14.48 -12.99
C ARG A 49 -9.48 14.25 -12.55
N ALA A 50 -9.05 14.94 -11.53
CA ALA A 50 -7.69 14.86 -11.09
C ALA A 50 -7.41 13.52 -10.42
N VAL A 51 -6.28 12.94 -10.74
CA VAL A 51 -5.84 11.74 -10.07
C VAL A 51 -5.25 12.13 -8.73
N PRO A 52 -5.71 11.53 -7.63
CA PRO A 52 -5.14 11.88 -6.33
C PRO A 52 -3.64 11.64 -6.30
N VAL A 53 -2.95 12.56 -5.67
CA VAL A 53 -1.49 12.50 -5.60
C VAL A 53 -1.09 12.28 -4.15
N ILE A 54 -0.14 11.39 -3.92
CA ILE A 54 0.34 11.14 -2.56
C ILE A 54 1.09 12.37 -2.08
N SER A 55 1.12 12.55 -0.76
CA SER A 55 1.66 13.76 -0.16
C SER A 55 3.18 13.84 -0.27
N LYS A 56 3.86 12.70 -0.22
CA LYS A 56 5.31 12.60 -0.24
C LYS A 56 5.98 13.32 0.92
N ARG A 57 5.25 13.49 2.00
CA ARG A 57 5.80 14.20 3.17
C ARG A 57 6.45 13.29 4.19
N GLY A 58 6.33 11.98 4.02
CA GLY A 58 6.93 11.06 4.96
C GLY A 58 8.38 10.76 4.61
N LYS A 59 8.87 9.65 5.14
CA LYS A 59 10.24 9.24 4.93
C LYS A 59 10.45 8.77 3.50
N ALA A 60 11.25 9.51 2.75
CA ALA A 60 11.45 9.22 1.34
C ALA A 60 12.13 7.88 1.12
N ASP A 61 13.10 7.55 1.96
CA ASP A 61 13.81 6.28 1.78
C ASP A 61 12.89 5.10 2.06
N LEU A 62 11.98 5.22 3.02
CA LEU A 62 11.01 4.18 3.28
C LEU A 62 10.05 4.03 2.10
N ARG A 63 9.59 5.16 1.56
CA ARG A 63 8.67 5.13 0.43
C ARG A 63 9.32 4.48 -0.78
N PHE A 64 10.59 4.83 -1.05
CA PHE A 64 11.30 4.26 -2.18
C PHE A 64 11.51 2.76 -2.00
N ALA A 65 11.90 2.35 -0.80
CA ALA A 65 12.12 0.92 -0.54
C ALA A 65 10.83 0.12 -0.68
N LEU A 66 9.71 0.68 -0.24
CA LEU A 66 8.43 0.01 -0.40
C LEU A 66 8.03 -0.08 -1.88
N TYR A 67 8.32 0.96 -2.64
CA TYR A 67 8.05 0.91 -4.07
C TYR A 67 8.87 -0.18 -4.74
N GLN A 68 10.13 -0.30 -4.37
CA GLN A 68 10.99 -1.37 -4.90
C GLN A 68 10.42 -2.74 -4.55
N ALA A 69 9.97 -2.90 -3.32
CA ALA A 69 9.39 -4.16 -2.89
C ALA A 69 8.13 -4.48 -3.69
N ALA A 70 7.32 -3.47 -3.94
CA ALA A 70 6.10 -3.67 -4.71
C ALA A 70 6.44 -4.09 -6.15
N LEU A 71 7.45 -3.47 -6.72
CA LEU A 71 7.88 -3.82 -8.06
C LEU A 71 8.31 -5.28 -8.12
N ILE A 72 9.13 -5.69 -7.16
CA ILE A 72 9.60 -7.06 -7.14
C ILE A 72 8.46 -8.04 -6.91
N ALA A 73 7.61 -7.76 -5.94
CA ALA A 73 6.51 -8.67 -5.62
C ALA A 73 5.55 -8.81 -6.80
N SER A 74 5.30 -7.72 -7.52
CA SER A 74 4.33 -7.74 -8.60
C SER A 74 4.82 -8.51 -9.82
N VAL A 75 6.10 -8.83 -9.89
CA VAL A 75 6.62 -9.63 -11.01
C VAL A 75 7.09 -11.01 -10.57
N LYS A 76 7.31 -11.24 -9.28
CA LYS A 76 7.88 -12.50 -8.85
C LYS A 76 7.01 -13.33 -7.94
N ASN A 77 6.07 -12.74 -7.25
CA ASN A 77 5.23 -13.48 -6.33
C ASN A 77 3.86 -13.70 -6.94
N ARG A 78 3.44 -14.96 -7.01
CA ARG A 78 2.20 -15.30 -7.68
C ARG A 78 0.99 -14.54 -7.14
N ASP A 79 0.85 -14.47 -5.83
CA ASP A 79 -0.32 -13.83 -5.25
C ASP A 79 -0.34 -12.33 -5.51
N PHE A 80 0.83 -11.71 -5.48
CA PHE A 80 0.93 -10.30 -5.77
C PHE A 80 0.76 -10.02 -7.26
N ILE A 81 1.23 -10.94 -8.11
CA ILE A 81 1.02 -10.80 -9.55
C ILE A 81 -0.48 -10.81 -9.84
N GLU A 82 -1.21 -11.74 -9.24
CA GLU A 82 -2.64 -11.83 -9.46
C GLU A 82 -3.34 -10.57 -8.96
N TYR A 83 -2.97 -10.13 -7.78
CA TYR A 83 -3.57 -8.94 -7.19
C TYR A 83 -3.32 -7.73 -8.09
N TYR A 84 -2.09 -7.56 -8.53
CA TYR A 84 -1.70 -6.43 -9.35
C TYR A 84 -2.41 -6.47 -10.71
N THR A 85 -2.45 -7.65 -11.32
CA THR A 85 -3.11 -7.81 -12.61
C THR A 85 -4.59 -7.51 -12.51
N GLU A 86 -5.20 -7.96 -11.44
CA GLU A 86 -6.62 -7.71 -11.22
C GLU A 86 -6.90 -6.22 -11.10
N LYS A 87 -6.04 -5.50 -10.40
CA LYS A 87 -6.24 -4.06 -10.24
C LYS A 87 -6.05 -3.31 -11.55
N LEU A 88 -5.25 -3.85 -12.45
CA LEU A 88 -5.02 -3.21 -13.74
C LEU A 88 -6.10 -3.54 -14.75
N ARG A 89 -6.90 -4.55 -14.49
CA ARG A 89 -7.85 -5.04 -15.48
C ARG A 89 -8.74 -3.91 -15.98
N GLY A 90 -8.78 -3.75 -17.29
CA GLY A 90 -9.58 -2.71 -17.91
C GLY A 90 -8.93 -1.34 -17.94
N ARG A 91 -7.76 -1.21 -17.34
CA ARG A 91 -7.10 0.08 -17.27
C ARG A 91 -5.69 0.05 -17.86
N GLU A 92 -5.35 -1.02 -18.54
CA GLU A 92 -3.97 -1.23 -18.99
C GLU A 92 -3.45 -0.16 -19.92
N ARG A 93 -4.35 0.54 -20.60
CA ARG A 93 -3.94 1.55 -21.57
C ARG A 93 -3.87 2.96 -21.01
N GLU A 94 -4.23 3.14 -19.77
CA GLU A 94 -4.17 4.48 -19.20
C GLU A 94 -2.70 4.87 -19.02
N PRO A 95 -2.35 6.10 -19.39
CA PRO A 95 -0.96 6.53 -19.24
C PRO A 95 -0.50 6.51 -17.80
N GLY A 96 0.66 5.92 -17.59
CA GLY A 96 1.24 5.88 -16.25
C GLY A 96 0.52 5.01 -15.25
N ILE A 97 -0.43 4.20 -15.71
CA ILE A 97 -1.23 3.42 -14.77
C ILE A 97 -0.39 2.39 -14.01
N LYS A 98 0.61 1.82 -14.66
CA LYS A 98 1.39 0.79 -14.01
C LYS A 98 2.17 1.34 -12.82
N ILE A 99 2.73 2.54 -12.98
CA ILE A 99 3.46 3.16 -11.89
C ILE A 99 2.49 3.52 -10.76
N LYS A 100 1.34 4.08 -11.12
CA LYS A 100 0.34 4.43 -10.11
C LYS A 100 -0.12 3.21 -9.32
N MET A 101 -0.29 2.09 -10.01
CA MET A 101 -0.73 0.89 -9.32
C MET A 101 0.37 0.31 -8.44
N ARG A 102 1.64 0.47 -8.84
CA ARG A 102 2.71 0.02 -7.98
C ARG A 102 2.82 0.89 -6.73
N VAL A 103 2.55 2.17 -6.86
CA VAL A 103 2.52 3.05 -5.69
C VAL A 103 1.39 2.60 -4.75
N LYS A 104 0.23 2.28 -5.31
CA LYS A 104 -0.86 1.77 -4.49
C LYS A 104 -0.51 0.45 -3.83
N LEU A 105 0.19 -0.41 -4.56
CA LEU A 105 0.60 -1.68 -3.99
C LEU A 105 1.60 -1.45 -2.87
N ALA A 106 2.53 -0.52 -3.05
CA ALA A 106 3.50 -0.21 -2.00
C ALA A 106 2.78 0.28 -0.74
N ALA A 107 1.79 1.13 -0.91
CA ALA A 107 1.01 1.62 0.23
C ALA A 107 0.29 0.46 0.91
N LYS A 108 -0.28 -0.44 0.13
CA LYS A 108 -0.95 -1.60 0.68
C LYS A 108 0.02 -2.49 1.44
N MET A 109 1.24 -2.64 0.94
CA MET A 109 2.23 -3.46 1.62
C MET A 109 2.60 -2.87 2.97
N LEU A 110 2.63 -1.54 3.08
CA LEU A 110 2.88 -0.91 4.37
C LEU A 110 1.72 -1.19 5.33
N ILE A 111 0.50 -1.09 4.85
CA ILE A 111 -0.67 -1.40 5.68
C ILE A 111 -0.66 -2.87 6.10
N LEU A 112 -0.27 -3.76 5.19
CA LEU A 112 -0.16 -5.17 5.53
C LEU A 112 0.86 -5.38 6.64
N ALA A 113 2.01 -4.73 6.53
CA ALA A 113 3.04 -4.87 7.55
C ALA A 113 2.51 -4.41 8.91
N TRP A 114 1.84 -3.28 8.92
CA TRP A 114 1.27 -2.76 10.16
C TRP A 114 0.24 -3.74 10.74
N THR A 115 -0.63 -4.27 9.88
CA THR A 115 -1.66 -5.20 10.33
C THR A 115 -1.05 -6.45 10.92
N LEU A 116 -0.02 -7.00 10.26
CA LEU A 116 0.63 -8.20 10.76
C LEU A 116 1.35 -7.95 12.07
N MET A 117 1.92 -6.74 12.21
CA MET A 117 2.56 -6.40 13.48
C MET A 117 1.54 -6.31 14.61
N LYS A 118 0.37 -5.73 14.33
CA LYS A 118 -0.66 -5.64 15.35
C LYS A 118 -1.18 -7.00 15.75
N LYS A 119 -1.37 -7.86 14.77
CA LYS A 119 -1.93 -9.18 15.04
C LYS A 119 -0.87 -10.21 15.42
N ARG A 120 0.39 -9.87 15.19
CA ARG A 120 1.50 -10.78 15.47
C ARG A 120 1.37 -12.08 14.69
N GLU A 121 1.02 -11.94 13.41
CA GLU A 121 0.82 -13.09 12.54
C GLU A 121 1.73 -12.99 11.33
N PRO A 122 2.08 -14.12 10.73
CA PRO A 122 2.83 -14.09 9.47
C PRO A 122 1.90 -13.76 8.32
N PHE A 123 2.50 -13.38 7.21
CA PHE A 123 1.73 -13.06 6.01
C PHE A 123 1.04 -14.32 5.47
N ASP A 124 -0.16 -14.11 4.98
CA ASP A 124 -0.96 -15.14 4.34
C ASP A 124 -1.60 -14.48 3.14
N PRO A 125 -1.60 -15.13 1.97
CA PRO A 125 -2.19 -14.50 0.78
C PRO A 125 -3.64 -14.03 0.95
N SER A 126 -4.37 -14.62 1.87
CA SER A 126 -5.74 -14.18 2.11
C SER A 126 -5.81 -12.73 2.56
N TYR A 127 -4.73 -12.21 3.14
CA TYR A 127 -4.71 -10.80 3.55
C TYR A 127 -4.83 -9.87 2.35
N LEU A 128 -4.33 -10.26 1.21
CA LEU A 128 -4.46 -9.42 0.03
C LEU A 128 -5.91 -9.25 -0.35
N ARG A 129 -6.66 -10.34 -0.36
CA ARG A 129 -8.05 -10.27 -0.75
C ARG A 129 -8.91 -9.58 0.29
N ALA A 130 -8.69 -9.92 1.55
CA ALA A 130 -9.48 -9.32 2.62
C ALA A 130 -9.28 -7.82 2.67
N ALA A 131 -8.02 -7.39 2.59
CA ALA A 131 -7.72 -5.96 2.63
C ALA A 131 -8.28 -5.26 1.41
N GLY A 132 -8.22 -5.91 0.26
CA GLY A 132 -8.79 -5.34 -0.94
C GLY A 132 -10.29 -5.17 -0.83
N GLN A 133 -10.94 -6.16 -0.27
CA GLN A 133 -12.37 -6.07 -0.08
C GLN A 133 -12.74 -4.97 0.89
N ALA A 134 -11.98 -4.86 1.96
CA ALA A 134 -12.26 -3.84 2.94
C ALA A 134 -12.17 -2.46 2.32
N PHE A 135 -11.18 -2.25 1.48
CA PHE A 135 -11.02 -0.97 0.83
C PHE A 135 -12.09 -0.71 -0.20
N SER A 136 -12.33 -1.68 -1.07
CA SER A 136 -13.27 -1.45 -2.14
C SER A 136 -14.68 -1.36 -1.62
N ALA A 137 -14.98 -2.14 -0.60
CA ALA A 137 -16.30 -2.12 -0.05
C ALA A 137 -16.56 -0.81 0.66
N GLY A 138 -15.51 -0.13 1.00
CA GLY A 138 -15.74 1.12 1.61
C GLY A 138 -16.79 1.03 2.65
N GLY A 139 -17.88 1.32 2.36
CA GLY A 139 -18.89 1.28 3.31
C GLY A 139 -19.72 0.07 3.29
N ARG A 140 -19.53 -0.80 2.48
CA ARG A 140 -20.41 -1.82 2.40
C ARG A 140 -20.29 -2.85 3.41
N ARG A 141 -20.13 -3.16 4.20
CA ARG A 141 -20.04 -3.97 5.11
C ARG A 141 -20.79 -4.90 5.41
N GLU A 142 -21.12 -5.38 5.33
CA GLU A 142 -21.78 -6.04 5.45
C GLU A 142 -22.09 -6.82 5.52
N ARG A 143 -21.99 -7.35 5.65
CA ARG A 143 -22.43 -8.16 5.64
C ARG A 143 -22.09 -8.74 5.74
#